data_80b552d1835eda3bdc919afd4838a151
#
_entry.id   80b552d1835eda3bdc919afd4838a151
#
_cell.length_a   1.000
_cell.length_b   1.000
_cell.length_c   1.000
_cell.angle_alpha   90.00
_cell.angle_beta   90.00
_cell.angle_gamma   90.00
#
_symmetry.space_group_name_H-M   'P 1'
#
loop_
_entity.id
_entity.type
_entity.pdbx_description
1 polymer ?
#
loop_
_entity_poly.entity_id
_entity_poly.type
_entity_poly.pdbx_seq_one_letter_code
_entity_poly.pdbx_strand_id
1 'polypeptide(L)'
;GDLTLQQWIDIFNRIRFVCDDFKRYTVQDANIRQALEEMYLTKTLQRFEKMKKDERFLAFFESPITVNGKKYQPLEKIIVALETAIPEMLYDVDTFNIIHGDLCFANIMVDSNFSFIKVIDPRGKFGTYDIYGDFRYELAKLFHSVDGKYDFIIKDLFDLDYNIETSCINYRIQDRKREFNLYKVFLDTFAAEIGNDLRKVELIEALLFLSMIPLHGESIRHQMVMLGTGLEILNRVVNIQVEGEE
;
A
#
# COMPACT_ATOMS: atom_id res chain seq x y z
N GLY A 1 6.76 5.07 24.22
CA GLY A 1 8.12 5.56 24.08
C GLY A 1 8.62 5.36 22.66
N ASP A 2 9.62 6.10 22.24
CA ASP A 2 10.18 5.92 20.91
C ASP A 2 11.09 4.70 20.91
N LEU A 3 10.92 3.83 19.90
CA LEU A 3 11.77 2.65 19.75
C LEU A 3 13.14 3.07 19.20
N THR A 4 14.18 2.46 19.74
CA THR A 4 15.56 2.62 19.25
C THR A 4 15.75 1.92 17.90
N LEU A 5 16.84 2.25 17.20
CA LEU A 5 17.22 1.56 15.98
C LEU A 5 17.32 0.04 16.18
N GLN A 6 17.97 -0.41 17.27
CA GLN A 6 18.15 -1.83 17.56
C GLN A 6 16.79 -2.52 17.78
N GLN A 7 15.87 -1.89 18.50
CA GLN A 7 14.54 -2.44 18.73
C GLN A 7 13.74 -2.60 17.40
N TRP A 8 13.85 -1.64 16.48
CA TRP A 8 13.25 -1.79 15.15
C TRP A 8 13.88 -2.92 14.33
N ILE A 9 15.21 -3.06 14.36
CA ILE A 9 15.91 -4.19 13.73
C ILE A 9 15.41 -5.51 14.31
N ASP A 10 15.29 -5.62 15.64
CA ASP A 10 14.81 -6.82 16.31
C ASP A 10 13.37 -7.15 15.90
N ILE A 11 12.46 -6.15 15.87
CA ILE A 11 11.08 -6.31 15.43
C ILE A 11 11.04 -6.80 13.98
N PHE A 12 11.74 -6.13 13.06
CA PHE A 12 11.74 -6.50 11.64
C PHE A 12 12.32 -7.91 11.41
N ASN A 13 13.35 -8.29 12.13
CA ASN A 13 13.89 -9.66 12.07
C ASN A 13 12.85 -10.69 12.57
N ARG A 14 12.06 -10.37 13.61
CA ARG A 14 10.97 -11.25 14.07
C ARG A 14 9.87 -11.38 13.04
N ILE A 15 9.45 -10.26 12.42
CA ILE A 15 8.47 -10.28 11.34
C ILE A 15 9.00 -11.11 10.17
N ARG A 16 10.26 -10.90 9.75
CA ARG A 16 10.89 -11.67 8.68
C ARG A 16 10.90 -13.17 8.99
N PHE A 17 11.19 -13.55 10.22
CA PHE A 17 11.16 -14.95 10.63
C PHE A 17 9.75 -15.57 10.45
N VAL A 18 8.68 -14.85 10.79
CA VAL A 18 7.29 -15.29 10.53
C VAL A 18 7.04 -15.41 9.02
N CYS A 19 7.51 -14.44 8.23
CA CYS A 19 7.40 -14.49 6.77
C CYS A 19 8.14 -15.69 6.18
N ASP A 20 9.32 -16.04 6.70
CA ASP A 20 10.08 -17.20 6.27
C ASP A 20 9.35 -18.52 6.56
N ASP A 21 8.65 -18.60 7.70
CA ASP A 21 7.79 -19.75 7.99
C ASP A 21 6.62 -19.85 7.01
N PHE A 22 5.96 -18.76 6.68
CA PHE A 22 4.88 -18.72 5.71
C PHE A 22 5.34 -19.18 4.31
N LYS A 23 6.55 -18.78 3.89
CA LYS A 23 7.12 -19.15 2.59
C LYS A 23 7.39 -20.65 2.41
N ARG A 24 7.46 -21.43 3.50
CA ARG A 24 7.66 -22.89 3.42
C ARG A 24 6.47 -23.62 2.83
N TYR A 25 5.30 -23.00 2.84
CA TYR A 25 4.06 -23.61 2.35
C TYR A 25 3.64 -22.91 1.08
N THR A 26 3.52 -23.68 0.00
CA THR A 26 3.24 -23.16 -1.33
C THR A 26 2.08 -23.88 -1.98
N VAL A 27 1.44 -23.21 -2.93
CA VAL A 27 0.47 -23.78 -3.86
C VAL A 27 0.78 -23.31 -5.28
N GLN A 28 0.65 -24.22 -6.25
CA GLN A 28 0.74 -23.94 -7.68
C GLN A 28 -0.45 -24.57 -8.37
N ASP A 29 -1.27 -23.79 -9.01
CA ASP A 29 -2.38 -24.26 -9.84
C ASP A 29 -2.82 -23.22 -10.87
N ALA A 30 -3.77 -23.58 -11.73
CA ALA A 30 -4.26 -22.74 -12.81
C ALA A 30 -5.08 -21.51 -12.34
N ASN A 31 -5.51 -21.48 -11.06
CA ASN A 31 -6.36 -20.41 -10.57
C ASN A 31 -5.56 -19.18 -10.07
N ILE A 32 -4.23 -19.32 -9.93
CA ILE A 32 -3.36 -18.23 -9.47
C ILE A 32 -3.54 -16.97 -10.31
N ARG A 33 -3.54 -17.10 -11.65
CA ARG A 33 -3.74 -15.97 -12.55
C ARG A 33 -5.06 -15.25 -12.32
N GLN A 34 -6.13 -15.99 -12.14
CA GLN A 34 -7.45 -15.43 -11.86
C GLN A 34 -7.48 -14.72 -10.50
N ALA A 35 -6.82 -15.26 -9.47
CA ALA A 35 -6.75 -14.65 -8.16
C ALA A 35 -5.94 -13.34 -8.16
N LEU A 36 -4.85 -13.27 -8.94
CA LEU A 36 -4.08 -12.03 -9.16
C LEU A 36 -4.95 -10.95 -9.82
N GLU A 37 -5.67 -11.32 -10.89
CA GLU A 37 -6.59 -10.42 -11.58
C GLU A 37 -7.70 -9.92 -10.66
N GLU A 38 -8.33 -10.80 -9.90
CA GLU A 38 -9.37 -10.44 -8.93
C GLU A 38 -8.85 -9.46 -7.87
N MET A 39 -7.65 -9.74 -7.32
CA MET A 39 -7.12 -8.95 -6.20
C MET A 39 -6.53 -7.62 -6.62
N TYR A 40 -5.81 -7.56 -7.74
CA TYR A 40 -5.08 -6.36 -8.13
C TYR A 40 -5.86 -5.49 -9.11
N LEU A 41 -6.51 -6.07 -10.12
CA LEU A 41 -7.22 -5.29 -11.13
C LEU A 41 -8.71 -5.13 -10.81
N THR A 42 -9.45 -6.23 -10.79
CA THR A 42 -10.92 -6.19 -10.67
C THR A 42 -11.37 -5.46 -9.42
N LYS A 43 -10.78 -5.78 -8.28
CA LYS A 43 -11.08 -5.12 -7.01
C LYS A 43 -10.74 -3.63 -7.05
N THR A 44 -9.60 -3.26 -7.63
CA THR A 44 -9.18 -1.85 -7.73
C THR A 44 -10.16 -1.07 -8.60
N LEU A 45 -10.55 -1.59 -9.76
CA LEU A 45 -11.54 -0.95 -10.64
C LEU A 45 -12.91 -0.81 -9.94
N GLN A 46 -13.38 -1.85 -9.25
CA GLN A 46 -14.63 -1.79 -8.47
C GLN A 46 -14.58 -0.71 -7.37
N ARG A 47 -13.41 -0.48 -6.76
CA ARG A 47 -13.22 0.59 -5.76
C ARG A 47 -13.24 1.97 -6.40
N PHE A 48 -12.63 2.16 -7.56
CA PHE A 48 -12.73 3.41 -8.30
C PHE A 48 -14.17 3.70 -8.75
N GLU A 49 -14.87 2.69 -9.25
CA GLU A 49 -16.30 2.81 -9.60
C GLU A 49 -17.18 3.20 -8.39
N LYS A 50 -16.86 2.64 -7.20
CA LYS A 50 -17.54 3.06 -5.97
C LYS A 50 -17.20 4.49 -5.59
N MET A 51 -15.95 4.92 -5.75
CA MET A 51 -15.49 6.27 -5.46
C MET A 51 -16.13 7.28 -6.43
N LYS A 52 -16.26 6.94 -7.72
CA LYS A 52 -16.88 7.80 -8.75
C LYS A 52 -18.36 8.10 -8.47
N LYS A 53 -19.06 7.28 -7.68
CA LYS A 53 -20.45 7.53 -7.26
C LYS A 53 -20.58 8.57 -6.15
N ASP A 54 -19.49 8.96 -5.52
CA ASP A 54 -19.44 10.01 -4.51
C ASP A 54 -19.10 11.33 -5.20
N GLU A 55 -20.05 12.28 -5.21
CA GLU A 55 -19.90 13.58 -5.88
C GLU A 55 -18.65 14.36 -5.44
N ARG A 56 -18.16 14.11 -4.21
CA ARG A 56 -16.94 14.74 -3.70
C ARG A 56 -15.68 14.37 -4.48
N PHE A 57 -15.71 13.28 -5.23
CA PHE A 57 -14.55 12.80 -6.00
C PHE A 57 -14.64 13.08 -7.51
N LEU A 58 -15.76 13.56 -8.03
CA LEU A 58 -15.94 13.73 -9.49
C LEU A 58 -14.85 14.59 -10.13
N ALA A 59 -14.49 15.71 -9.50
CA ALA A 59 -13.44 16.58 -10.02
C ALA A 59 -12.09 15.87 -10.15
N PHE A 60 -11.75 14.95 -9.24
CA PHE A 60 -10.51 14.17 -9.31
C PHE A 60 -10.48 13.14 -10.45
N PHE A 61 -11.65 12.73 -10.96
CA PHE A 61 -11.72 11.85 -12.12
C PHE A 61 -11.50 12.61 -13.42
N GLU A 62 -11.97 13.85 -13.53
CA GLU A 62 -12.05 14.61 -14.76
C GLU A 62 -10.88 15.59 -14.95
N SER A 63 -10.32 16.08 -13.86
CA SER A 63 -9.29 17.14 -13.86
C SER A 63 -7.96 16.67 -13.28
N PRO A 64 -6.83 17.27 -13.72
CA PRO A 64 -5.52 16.99 -13.11
C PRO A 64 -5.53 17.24 -11.61
N ILE A 65 -4.86 16.36 -10.87
CA ILE A 65 -4.82 16.37 -9.41
C ILE A 65 -3.51 16.99 -8.96
N THR A 66 -3.58 17.99 -8.10
CA THR A 66 -2.37 18.59 -7.50
C THR A 66 -2.17 18.02 -6.09
N VAL A 67 -1.05 17.34 -5.85
CA VAL A 67 -0.66 16.84 -4.54
C VAL A 67 0.68 17.44 -4.14
N ASN A 68 0.72 18.17 -3.04
CA ASN A 68 1.95 18.82 -2.52
C ASN A 68 2.71 19.60 -3.61
N GLY A 69 1.96 20.32 -4.46
CA GLY A 69 2.49 21.13 -5.55
C GLY A 69 2.86 20.39 -6.84
N LYS A 70 2.74 19.06 -6.89
CA LYS A 70 2.96 18.25 -8.10
C LYS A 70 1.64 17.94 -8.78
N LYS A 71 1.59 18.03 -10.11
CA LYS A 71 0.40 17.71 -10.91
C LYS A 71 0.44 16.29 -11.42
N TYR A 72 -0.63 15.54 -11.16
CA TYR A 72 -0.87 14.18 -11.64
C TYR A 72 -2.03 14.15 -12.63
N GLN A 73 -2.09 13.11 -13.45
CA GLN A 73 -3.19 12.86 -14.37
C GLN A 73 -4.52 12.70 -13.61
N PRO A 74 -5.68 13.00 -14.26
CA PRO A 74 -6.98 12.64 -13.72
C PRO A 74 -7.11 11.14 -13.46
N LEU A 75 -7.92 10.76 -12.47
CA LEU A 75 -8.11 9.35 -12.12
C LEU A 75 -8.60 8.51 -13.31
N GLU A 76 -9.38 9.04 -14.24
CA GLU A 76 -9.77 8.31 -15.45
C GLU A 76 -8.56 7.87 -16.29
N LYS A 77 -7.55 8.74 -16.46
CA LYS A 77 -6.32 8.37 -17.17
C LYS A 77 -5.43 7.43 -16.35
N ILE A 78 -5.41 7.62 -15.04
CA ILE A 78 -4.67 6.73 -14.12
C ILE A 78 -5.23 5.31 -14.18
N ILE A 79 -6.55 5.14 -14.22
CA ILE A 79 -7.22 3.84 -14.36
C ILE A 79 -6.72 3.14 -15.64
N VAL A 80 -6.71 3.83 -16.79
CA VAL A 80 -6.22 3.25 -18.05
C VAL A 80 -4.74 2.83 -17.95
N ALA A 81 -3.91 3.64 -17.29
CA ALA A 81 -2.52 3.28 -17.04
C ALA A 81 -2.38 2.03 -16.14
N LEU A 82 -3.24 1.90 -15.13
CA LEU A 82 -3.25 0.74 -14.23
C LEU A 82 -3.74 -0.54 -14.92
N GLU A 83 -4.70 -0.46 -15.84
CA GLU A 83 -5.17 -1.60 -16.65
C GLU A 83 -4.04 -2.22 -17.47
N THR A 84 -3.03 -1.45 -17.84
CA THR A 84 -1.82 -1.92 -18.51
C THR A 84 -0.74 -2.36 -17.52
N ALA A 85 -0.42 -1.52 -16.55
CA ALA A 85 0.70 -1.76 -15.62
C ALA A 85 0.48 -2.97 -14.71
N ILE A 86 -0.75 -3.19 -14.23
CA ILE A 86 -1.06 -4.30 -13.32
C ILE A 86 -0.78 -5.67 -13.98
N PRO A 87 -1.32 -5.99 -15.17
CA PRO A 87 -1.01 -7.25 -15.82
C PRO A 87 0.48 -7.43 -16.17
N GLU A 88 1.12 -6.38 -16.63
CA GLU A 88 2.54 -6.43 -17.02
C GLU A 88 3.48 -6.67 -15.85
N MET A 89 3.17 -6.07 -14.69
CA MET A 89 4.07 -6.09 -13.54
C MET A 89 3.72 -7.16 -12.49
N LEU A 90 2.43 -7.48 -12.33
CA LEU A 90 2.00 -8.28 -11.18
C LEU A 90 1.55 -9.71 -11.54
N TYR A 91 1.36 -10.03 -12.83
CA TYR A 91 0.84 -11.34 -13.21
C TYR A 91 1.91 -12.38 -13.56
N ASP A 92 3.14 -12.14 -13.15
CA ASP A 92 4.31 -13.00 -13.37
C ASP A 92 4.53 -14.06 -12.27
N VAL A 93 3.59 -14.20 -11.34
CA VAL A 93 3.65 -15.18 -10.24
C VAL A 93 2.88 -16.44 -10.62
N ASP A 94 3.49 -17.58 -10.44
CA ASP A 94 2.92 -18.92 -10.66
C ASP A 94 2.81 -19.76 -9.38
N THR A 95 3.27 -19.20 -8.26
CA THR A 95 3.32 -19.87 -6.96
C THR A 95 2.85 -18.90 -5.88
N PHE A 96 1.86 -19.32 -5.10
CA PHE A 96 1.44 -18.60 -3.91
C PHE A 96 2.03 -19.23 -2.65
N ASN A 97 2.27 -18.41 -1.65
CA ASN A 97 2.68 -18.81 -0.31
C ASN A 97 1.54 -18.60 0.69
N ILE A 98 1.64 -19.19 1.88
CA ILE A 98 0.81 -18.73 2.99
C ILE A 98 1.10 -17.26 3.22
N ILE A 99 0.07 -16.46 3.43
CA ILE A 99 0.13 -15.06 3.80
C ILE A 99 -0.83 -14.76 4.95
N HIS A 100 -0.48 -13.77 5.77
CA HIS A 100 -1.40 -13.17 6.71
C HIS A 100 -2.45 -12.32 5.99
N GLY A 101 -2.04 -11.67 4.90
CA GLY A 101 -2.88 -10.87 4.01
C GLY A 101 -3.30 -9.51 4.57
N ASP A 102 -2.94 -9.20 5.82
CA ASP A 102 -3.12 -7.90 6.46
C ASP A 102 -2.01 -7.60 7.47
N LEU A 103 -0.76 -7.86 7.10
CA LEU A 103 0.41 -7.73 7.96
C LEU A 103 0.87 -6.26 8.06
N CYS A 104 0.01 -5.41 8.61
CA CYS A 104 0.32 -4.03 8.98
C CYS A 104 0.69 -3.93 10.47
N PHE A 105 1.25 -2.80 10.89
CA PHE A 105 1.70 -2.63 12.29
C PHE A 105 0.57 -2.77 13.31
N ALA A 106 -0.65 -2.39 12.97
CA ALA A 106 -1.81 -2.55 13.84
C ALA A 106 -2.10 -4.01 14.20
N ASN A 107 -1.69 -4.96 13.34
CA ASN A 107 -1.92 -6.39 13.50
C ASN A 107 -0.69 -7.14 14.05
N ILE A 108 0.33 -6.41 14.52
CA ILE A 108 1.56 -6.98 15.08
C ILE A 108 1.70 -6.58 16.54
N MET A 109 1.62 -7.54 17.43
CA MET A 109 1.87 -7.35 18.85
C MET A 109 3.31 -7.73 19.17
N VAL A 110 3.98 -6.90 19.93
CA VAL A 110 5.37 -7.11 20.35
C VAL A 110 5.43 -7.12 21.88
N ASP A 111 6.15 -8.07 22.45
CA ASP A 111 6.39 -8.10 23.89
C ASP A 111 7.34 -6.96 24.35
N SER A 112 7.34 -6.65 25.64
CA SER A 112 8.11 -5.54 26.20
C SER A 112 9.63 -5.68 26.04
N ASN A 113 10.12 -6.89 25.80
CA ASN A 113 11.55 -7.19 25.63
C ASN A 113 11.95 -7.35 24.14
N PHE A 114 11.02 -7.16 23.19
CA PHE A 114 11.23 -7.33 21.75
C PHE A 114 11.72 -8.73 21.34
N SER A 115 11.46 -9.74 22.19
CA SER A 115 11.93 -11.11 21.99
C SER A 115 10.90 -11.98 21.27
N PHE A 116 9.63 -11.56 21.29
CA PHE A 116 8.51 -12.28 20.73
C PHE A 116 7.54 -11.34 20.01
N ILE A 117 6.98 -11.79 18.89
CA ILE A 117 5.87 -11.13 18.22
C ILE A 117 4.68 -12.10 18.07
N LYS A 118 3.48 -11.55 18.03
CA LYS A 118 2.26 -12.25 17.68
C LYS A 118 1.53 -11.46 16.61
N VAL A 119 1.19 -12.12 15.51
CA VAL A 119 0.33 -11.54 14.47
C VAL A 119 -1.13 -11.92 14.74
N ILE A 120 -2.04 -10.99 14.50
CA ILE A 120 -3.48 -11.13 14.78
C ILE A 120 -4.29 -10.65 13.57
N ASP A 121 -5.56 -11.05 13.49
CA ASP A 121 -6.50 -10.63 12.45
C ASP A 121 -6.02 -10.92 11.01
N PRO A 122 -5.68 -12.19 10.68
CA PRO A 122 -5.33 -12.55 9.32
C PRO A 122 -6.54 -12.30 8.40
N ARG A 123 -6.26 -11.81 7.19
CA ARG A 123 -7.32 -11.49 6.23
C ARG A 123 -8.16 -12.72 5.83
N GLY A 124 -7.53 -13.91 5.77
CA GLY A 124 -8.21 -15.17 5.48
C GLY A 124 -8.75 -15.28 4.05
N LYS A 125 -8.30 -14.41 3.11
CA LYS A 125 -8.71 -14.49 1.70
C LYS A 125 -7.81 -13.69 0.76
N PHE A 126 -7.41 -14.32 -0.36
CA PHE A 126 -6.74 -13.68 -1.50
C PHE A 126 -7.33 -14.21 -2.81
N GLY A 127 -8.21 -13.44 -3.46
CA GLY A 127 -9.02 -13.94 -4.57
C GLY A 127 -9.86 -15.13 -4.12
N THR A 128 -9.68 -16.27 -4.77
CA THR A 128 -10.36 -17.53 -4.45
C THR A 128 -9.65 -18.38 -3.39
N TYR A 129 -8.45 -17.98 -2.94
CA TYR A 129 -7.67 -18.70 -1.93
C TYR A 129 -7.97 -18.19 -0.52
N ASP A 130 -8.00 -19.12 0.46
CA ASP A 130 -8.25 -18.77 1.86
C ASP A 130 -7.01 -18.23 2.55
N ILE A 131 -5.91 -19.01 2.58
CA ILE A 131 -4.69 -18.66 3.32
C ILE A 131 -3.48 -18.43 2.39
N TYR A 132 -3.59 -18.81 1.13
CA TYR A 132 -2.52 -18.64 0.14
C TYR A 132 -2.70 -17.35 -0.64
N GLY A 133 -1.60 -16.72 -1.01
CA GLY A 133 -1.60 -15.51 -1.83
C GLY A 133 -0.21 -15.13 -2.34
N ASP A 134 -0.18 -14.02 -3.06
CA ASP A 134 1.07 -13.42 -3.52
C ASP A 134 1.86 -12.85 -2.34
N PHE A 135 3.07 -13.35 -2.13
CA PHE A 135 3.91 -12.91 -1.01
C PHE A 135 4.31 -11.43 -1.11
N ARG A 136 4.34 -10.85 -2.32
CA ARG A 136 4.58 -9.40 -2.50
C ARG A 136 3.48 -8.56 -1.86
N TYR A 137 2.24 -9.08 -1.78
CA TYR A 137 1.14 -8.42 -1.07
C TYR A 137 1.40 -8.33 0.44
N GLU A 138 2.03 -9.35 1.02
CA GLU A 138 2.46 -9.36 2.41
C GLU A 138 3.49 -8.26 2.69
N LEU A 139 4.50 -8.15 1.82
CA LEU A 139 5.50 -7.08 1.90
C LEU A 139 4.85 -5.69 1.72
N ALA A 140 3.93 -5.55 0.75
CA ALA A 140 3.23 -4.29 0.51
C ALA A 140 2.40 -3.83 1.72
N LYS A 141 1.86 -4.74 2.51
CA LYS A 141 1.17 -4.42 3.77
C LYS A 141 2.11 -3.88 4.84
N LEU A 142 3.35 -4.35 4.89
CA LEU A 142 4.39 -3.75 5.74
C LEU A 142 4.82 -2.38 5.22
N PHE A 143 5.01 -2.21 3.91
CA PHE A 143 5.30 -0.92 3.26
C PHE A 143 4.22 0.10 3.58
N HIS A 144 2.95 -0.29 3.51
CA HIS A 144 1.81 0.52 3.84
C HIS A 144 1.90 1.18 5.25
N SER A 145 2.52 0.48 6.22
CA SER A 145 2.82 1.02 7.55
C SER A 145 4.14 1.81 7.60
N VAL A 146 5.19 1.33 6.93
CA VAL A 146 6.56 1.89 7.04
C VAL A 146 6.74 3.10 6.14
N ASP A 147 6.41 3.01 4.86
CA ASP A 147 6.56 4.05 3.85
C ASP A 147 5.33 4.96 3.79
N GLY A 148 4.17 4.38 3.49
CA GLY A 148 2.91 5.11 3.37
C GLY A 148 2.32 5.62 4.68
N LYS A 149 2.83 5.16 5.83
CA LYS A 149 2.48 5.64 7.18
C LYS A 149 0.98 5.57 7.49
N TYR A 150 0.32 4.52 7.02
CA TYR A 150 -1.11 4.30 7.20
C TYR A 150 -1.57 4.44 8.65
N ASP A 151 -0.79 3.89 9.60
CA ASP A 151 -1.11 3.95 11.03
C ASP A 151 -1.16 5.39 11.59
N PHE A 152 -0.46 6.33 10.96
CA PHE A 152 -0.53 7.75 11.29
C PHE A 152 -1.77 8.40 10.68
N ILE A 153 -2.15 8.01 9.47
CA ILE A 153 -3.33 8.53 8.78
C ILE A 153 -4.59 8.21 9.58
N ILE A 154 -4.79 6.95 9.96
CA ILE A 154 -5.99 6.53 10.71
C ILE A 154 -6.07 7.08 12.14
N LYS A 155 -4.97 7.64 12.65
CA LYS A 155 -4.90 8.31 13.98
C LYS A 155 -4.95 9.83 13.89
N ASP A 156 -5.29 10.39 12.72
CA ASP A 156 -5.32 11.85 12.48
C ASP A 156 -3.98 12.56 12.75
N LEU A 157 -2.85 11.86 12.64
CA LEU A 157 -1.52 12.41 12.84
C LEU A 157 -0.98 13.01 11.54
N PHE A 158 -1.69 13.99 10.98
CA PHE A 158 -1.32 14.71 9.78
C PHE A 158 -1.91 16.12 9.75
N ASP A 159 -1.24 17.02 9.06
CA ASP A 159 -1.78 18.32 8.64
C ASP A 159 -2.36 18.14 7.23
N LEU A 160 -3.51 18.73 6.94
CA LEU A 160 -4.18 18.65 5.64
C LEU A 160 -4.88 19.96 5.29
N ASP A 161 -4.58 20.46 4.12
CA ASP A 161 -5.32 21.48 3.39
C ASP A 161 -5.74 20.92 2.03
N TYR A 162 -7.02 21.04 1.66
CA TYR A 162 -7.50 20.48 0.41
C TYR A 162 -8.67 21.30 -0.16
N ASN A 163 -8.78 21.28 -1.47
CA ASN A 163 -9.89 21.88 -2.20
C ASN A 163 -10.38 20.88 -3.27
N ILE A 164 -11.61 20.42 -3.10
CA ILE A 164 -12.23 19.42 -3.98
C ILE A 164 -12.48 20.01 -5.37
N GLU A 165 -12.95 21.27 -5.47
CA GLU A 165 -13.31 21.91 -6.73
C GLU A 165 -12.08 22.08 -7.66
N THR A 166 -10.91 22.32 -7.08
CA THR A 166 -9.65 22.48 -7.81
C THR A 166 -8.79 21.22 -7.81
N SER A 167 -9.30 20.10 -7.26
CA SER A 167 -8.58 18.83 -7.12
C SER A 167 -7.18 18.99 -6.49
N CYS A 168 -7.09 19.84 -5.45
CA CYS A 168 -5.83 20.15 -4.78
C CYS A 168 -5.79 19.53 -3.38
N ILE A 169 -4.68 18.85 -3.06
CA ILE A 169 -4.42 18.20 -1.77
C ILE A 169 -3.01 18.58 -1.32
N ASN A 170 -2.91 19.28 -0.19
CA ASN A 170 -1.63 19.54 0.46
C ASN A 170 -1.65 18.88 1.83
N TYR A 171 -0.76 17.95 2.07
CA TYR A 171 -0.72 17.25 3.33
C TYR A 171 0.69 16.98 3.81
N ARG A 172 0.82 16.77 5.11
CA ARG A 172 2.06 16.35 5.74
C ARG A 172 1.75 15.40 6.89
N ILE A 173 2.22 14.15 6.78
CA ILE A 173 2.11 13.20 7.88
C ILE A 173 3.11 13.57 8.97
N GLN A 174 2.62 13.67 10.21
CA GLN A 174 3.39 14.03 11.39
C GLN A 174 4.22 12.84 11.88
N ASP A 175 5.23 12.45 11.08
CA ASP A 175 6.14 11.37 11.49
C ASP A 175 7.04 11.84 12.62
N ARG A 176 7.39 10.91 13.50
CA ARG A 176 8.32 11.18 14.59
C ARG A 176 9.72 11.42 14.04
N LYS A 177 10.39 12.42 14.58
CA LYS A 177 11.80 12.64 14.27
C LYS A 177 12.61 11.48 14.88
N ARG A 178 13.30 10.73 14.02
CA ARG A 178 14.24 9.68 14.41
C ARG A 178 15.63 10.06 13.90
N GLU A 179 16.66 9.59 14.58
CA GLU A 179 18.05 9.73 14.13
C GLU A 179 18.41 8.78 12.98
N PHE A 180 17.46 7.92 12.58
CA PHE A 180 17.61 6.93 11.51
C PHE A 180 16.39 6.92 10.58
N ASN A 181 16.60 6.47 9.35
CA ASN A 181 15.53 6.29 8.37
C ASN A 181 14.91 4.89 8.51
N LEU A 182 13.68 4.81 9.03
CA LEU A 182 12.97 3.54 9.27
C LEU A 182 12.74 2.75 7.98
N TYR A 183 12.41 3.44 6.89
CA TYR A 183 12.23 2.81 5.58
C TYR A 183 13.52 2.12 5.10
N LYS A 184 14.68 2.79 5.27
CA LYS A 184 15.97 2.16 4.95
C LYS A 184 16.25 0.93 5.81
N VAL A 185 15.99 1.01 7.12
CA VAL A 185 16.15 -0.15 8.03
C VAL A 185 15.28 -1.32 7.60
N PHE A 186 14.05 -1.03 7.17
CA PHE A 186 13.14 -2.04 6.64
C PHE A 186 13.69 -2.67 5.35
N LEU A 187 14.09 -1.85 4.37
CA LEU A 187 14.65 -2.34 3.11
C LEU A 187 15.91 -3.21 3.34
N ASP A 188 16.80 -2.77 4.20
CA ASP A 188 18.02 -3.52 4.53
C ASP A 188 17.68 -4.88 5.19
N THR A 189 16.66 -4.93 6.05
CA THR A 189 16.24 -6.17 6.73
C THR A 189 15.55 -7.15 5.79
N PHE A 190 14.71 -6.65 4.87
CA PHE A 190 13.93 -7.45 3.93
C PHE A 190 14.55 -7.54 2.53
N ALA A 191 15.84 -7.20 2.38
CA ALA A 191 16.50 -7.15 1.08
C ALA A 191 16.40 -8.47 0.30
N ALA A 192 16.52 -9.61 0.98
CA ALA A 192 16.41 -10.92 0.35
C ALA A 192 14.99 -11.26 -0.12
N GLU A 193 14.00 -10.88 0.67
CA GLU A 193 12.58 -11.12 0.40
C GLU A 193 12.04 -10.22 -0.70
N ILE A 194 12.52 -8.97 -0.75
CA ILE A 194 12.15 -7.99 -1.78
C ILE A 194 12.86 -8.34 -3.10
N GLY A 195 14.14 -8.70 -3.07
CA GLY A 195 14.93 -9.04 -4.25
C GLY A 195 14.84 -7.94 -5.33
N ASN A 196 14.38 -8.32 -6.52
CA ASN A 196 14.17 -7.41 -7.66
C ASN A 196 12.74 -6.85 -7.75
N ASP A 197 11.88 -7.19 -6.80
CA ASP A 197 10.44 -6.89 -6.87
C ASP A 197 10.02 -5.58 -6.19
N LEU A 198 10.97 -4.73 -5.77
CA LEU A 198 10.67 -3.48 -5.06
C LEU A 198 9.59 -2.66 -5.78
N ARG A 199 9.73 -2.43 -7.08
CA ARG A 199 8.74 -1.67 -7.86
C ARG A 199 7.37 -2.34 -7.90
N LYS A 200 7.31 -3.68 -7.89
CA LYS A 200 6.06 -4.44 -7.83
C LYS A 200 5.40 -4.32 -6.46
N VAL A 201 6.19 -4.36 -5.38
CA VAL A 201 5.71 -4.14 -4.01
C VAL A 201 5.18 -2.71 -3.85
N GLU A 202 5.90 -1.69 -4.36
CA GLU A 202 5.43 -0.29 -4.37
C GLU A 202 4.14 -0.12 -5.20
N LEU A 203 4.00 -0.81 -6.34
CA LEU A 203 2.74 -0.79 -7.09
C LEU A 203 1.59 -1.35 -6.25
N ILE A 204 1.79 -2.50 -5.60
CA ILE A 204 0.76 -3.10 -4.74
C ILE A 204 0.42 -2.16 -3.57
N GLU A 205 1.42 -1.52 -2.97
CA GLU A 205 1.21 -0.52 -1.91
C GLU A 205 0.35 0.66 -2.40
N ALA A 206 0.65 1.22 -3.58
CA ALA A 206 -0.17 2.27 -4.18
C ALA A 206 -1.62 1.82 -4.40
N LEU A 207 -1.82 0.58 -4.91
CA LEU A 207 -3.16 -0.01 -5.09
C LEU A 207 -3.89 -0.19 -3.74
N LEU A 208 -3.17 -0.53 -2.66
CA LEU A 208 -3.76 -0.59 -1.32
C LEU A 208 -4.33 0.77 -0.92
N PHE A 209 -3.57 1.86 -1.00
CA PHE A 209 -4.05 3.20 -0.66
C PHE A 209 -5.23 3.62 -1.52
N LEU A 210 -5.11 3.52 -2.84
CA LEU A 210 -6.16 3.94 -3.77
C LEU A 210 -7.46 3.13 -3.61
N SER A 211 -7.34 1.81 -3.43
CA SER A 211 -8.50 0.93 -3.24
C SER A 211 -9.19 1.06 -1.88
N MET A 212 -8.52 1.64 -0.89
CA MET A 212 -9.08 1.82 0.45
C MET A 212 -9.92 3.09 0.60
N ILE A 213 -9.76 4.08 -0.27
CA ILE A 213 -10.47 5.37 -0.20
C ILE A 213 -11.99 5.19 0.05
N PRO A 214 -12.74 4.39 -0.74
CA PRO A 214 -14.17 4.23 -0.52
C PRO A 214 -14.54 3.37 0.71
N LEU A 215 -13.57 2.82 1.43
CA LEU A 215 -13.78 2.10 2.68
C LEU A 215 -13.71 3.02 3.91
N HIS A 216 -13.09 4.18 3.77
CA HIS A 216 -12.96 5.21 4.81
C HIS A 216 -13.96 6.35 4.62
N GLY A 217 -15.20 6.01 4.23
CA GLY A 217 -16.27 6.99 3.99
C GLY A 217 -16.67 7.81 5.22
N GLU A 218 -16.27 7.39 6.41
CA GLU A 218 -16.46 8.10 7.69
C GLU A 218 -15.58 9.35 7.81
N SER A 219 -14.48 9.45 7.05
CA SER A 219 -13.54 10.57 7.12
C SER A 219 -13.04 10.99 5.74
N ILE A 220 -13.57 12.09 5.21
CA ILE A 220 -13.05 12.70 3.98
C ILE A 220 -11.57 13.10 4.12
N ARG A 221 -11.14 13.46 5.32
CA ARG A 221 -9.75 13.81 5.59
C ARG A 221 -8.81 12.63 5.37
N HIS A 222 -9.16 11.44 5.89
CA HIS A 222 -8.42 10.20 5.63
C HIS A 222 -8.41 9.87 4.14
N GLN A 223 -9.55 9.98 3.47
CA GLN A 223 -9.69 9.71 2.04
C GLN A 223 -8.76 10.61 1.20
N MET A 224 -8.66 11.93 1.52
CA MET A 224 -7.78 12.85 0.81
C MET A 224 -6.30 12.53 1.02
N VAL A 225 -5.87 12.24 2.25
CA VAL A 225 -4.48 11.85 2.51
C VAL A 225 -4.14 10.52 1.87
N MET A 226 -5.05 9.54 1.91
CA MET A 226 -4.87 8.24 1.22
C MET A 226 -4.77 8.42 -0.30
N LEU A 227 -5.58 9.29 -0.91
CA LEU A 227 -5.48 9.62 -2.33
C LEU A 227 -4.12 10.23 -2.65
N GLY A 228 -3.70 11.25 -1.91
CA GLY A 228 -2.40 11.89 -2.09
C GLY A 228 -1.24 10.90 -1.96
N THR A 229 -1.23 10.11 -0.88
CA THR A 229 -0.19 9.09 -0.62
C THR A 229 -0.17 8.04 -1.73
N GLY A 230 -1.34 7.52 -2.12
CA GLY A 230 -1.43 6.53 -3.20
C GLY A 230 -0.91 7.05 -4.55
N LEU A 231 -1.19 8.33 -4.90
CA LEU A 231 -0.69 8.94 -6.13
C LEU A 231 0.82 9.18 -6.08
N GLU A 232 1.37 9.65 -4.96
CA GLU A 232 2.82 9.86 -4.82
C GLU A 232 3.60 8.53 -4.92
N ILE A 233 3.10 7.45 -4.30
CA ILE A 233 3.70 6.11 -4.42
C ILE A 233 3.56 5.59 -5.85
N LEU A 234 2.36 5.66 -6.44
CA LEU A 234 2.12 5.19 -7.80
C LEU A 234 3.06 5.84 -8.81
N ASN A 235 3.31 7.14 -8.67
CA ASN A 235 4.18 7.88 -9.58
C ASN A 235 5.66 7.44 -9.54
N ARG A 236 6.10 6.74 -8.49
CA ARG A 236 7.46 6.16 -8.45
C ARG A 236 7.60 5.00 -9.44
N VAL A 237 6.49 4.34 -9.76
CA VAL A 237 6.44 3.10 -10.53
C VAL A 237 5.84 3.30 -11.91
N VAL A 238 4.72 4.00 -11.98
CA VAL A 238 3.99 4.33 -13.20
C VAL A 238 4.02 5.84 -13.35
N ASN A 239 4.61 6.36 -14.43
CA ASN A 239 4.63 7.80 -14.66
C ASN A 239 3.21 8.31 -14.92
N ILE A 240 2.63 8.94 -13.90
CA ILE A 240 1.30 9.55 -13.92
C ILE A 240 1.36 11.08 -13.78
N GLN A 241 2.57 11.66 -13.79
CA GLN A 241 2.72 13.09 -13.69
C GLN A 241 2.33 13.76 -15.02
N VAL A 242 1.66 14.90 -14.94
CA VAL A 242 1.39 15.74 -16.10
C VAL A 242 2.72 16.43 -16.46
N GLU A 243 3.20 16.22 -17.70
CA GLU A 243 4.35 16.94 -18.21
C GLU A 243 4.02 18.43 -18.18
N GLY A 244 4.87 19.22 -17.52
CA GLY A 244 4.70 20.67 -17.43
C GLY A 244 4.79 21.29 -18.82
N GLU A 245 3.88 22.16 -19.17
CA GLU A 245 4.17 23.24 -20.12
C GLU A 245 5.23 24.11 -19.45
N GLU A 246 6.47 24.09 -19.98
CA GLU A 246 7.56 25.02 -19.62
C GLU A 246 7.16 26.47 -19.90
#